data_d4084e61085ed2eef47720fc65b3d507
#
_entry.id   d4084e61085ed2eef47720fc65b3d507
#
_cell.length_a   1.000
_cell.length_b   1.000
_cell.length_c   1.000
_cell.angle_alpha   90.00
_cell.angle_beta   90.00
_cell.angle_gamma   90.00
#
_symmetry.space_group_name_H-M   'P 1'
#
loop_
_entity.id
_entity.type
_entity.pdbx_description
1 polymer ?
#
loop_
_entity_poly.entity_id
_entity_poly.type
_entity_poly.pdbx_seq_one_letter_code
_entity_poly.pdbx_strand_id
1 'polypeptide(L)'
;MMKKILSLFYILCFSALTSCFAQNKNLENLYEQLDFAIKQSQHYINLKESRIAKIKTQSKQGHTSQQLLNSYYKLYEEYKAYQSDSSIYYIHKAIDLTKRNNMKNDITKLRSLLALQYSTSGAFTEALHVLQSIDKKTLNNSNKKDYYIAFYHVYGELGFSNINIDTDLSQEFYNKQNCCRDTLFSILSPNSEDYLMRKEVLLTSQNKLKEALKINDIRLSKCKKGSHEYG
;
A
#
# COMPACT_ATOMS: atom_id res chain seq x y z
N MET A 1 -60.26 -13.93 -9.86
CA MET A 1 -58.83 -14.18 -10.15
C MET A 1 -58.05 -12.89 -10.45
N MET A 2 -58.52 -12.04 -11.33
CA MET A 2 -57.89 -10.78 -11.78
C MET A 2 -57.60 -9.77 -10.62
N LYS A 3 -58.54 -9.59 -9.64
CA LYS A 3 -58.32 -8.69 -8.47
C LYS A 3 -57.18 -9.12 -7.56
N LYS A 4 -56.91 -10.42 -7.40
CA LYS A 4 -55.77 -10.94 -6.60
C LYS A 4 -54.45 -10.72 -7.30
N ILE A 5 -54.40 -10.82 -8.63
CA ILE A 5 -53.19 -10.57 -9.45
C ILE A 5 -52.83 -9.06 -9.41
N LEU A 6 -53.84 -8.20 -9.52
CA LEU A 6 -53.67 -6.74 -9.42
C LEU A 6 -53.13 -6.32 -8.04
N SER A 7 -53.62 -6.91 -6.95
CA SER A 7 -53.15 -6.66 -5.58
C SER A 7 -51.71 -7.10 -5.39
N LEU A 8 -51.34 -8.27 -5.94
CA LEU A 8 -49.92 -8.74 -5.87
C LEU A 8 -48.98 -7.81 -6.64
N PHE A 9 -49.41 -7.31 -7.79
CA PHE A 9 -48.61 -6.37 -8.60
C PHE A 9 -48.39 -5.04 -7.89
N TYR A 10 -49.43 -4.51 -7.19
CA TYR A 10 -49.29 -3.29 -6.37
C TYR A 10 -48.33 -3.49 -5.19
N ILE A 11 -48.36 -4.64 -4.52
CA ILE A 11 -47.44 -4.95 -3.41
C ILE A 11 -46.00 -5.06 -3.89
N LEU A 12 -45.77 -5.70 -5.08
CA LEU A 12 -44.44 -5.80 -5.69
C LEU A 12 -43.90 -4.43 -6.12
N CYS A 13 -44.71 -3.58 -6.75
CA CYS A 13 -44.29 -2.22 -7.12
C CYS A 13 -44.01 -1.35 -5.89
N PHE A 14 -44.77 -1.48 -4.83
CA PHE A 14 -44.57 -0.72 -3.60
C PHE A 14 -43.29 -1.14 -2.86
N SER A 15 -42.97 -2.44 -2.83
CA SER A 15 -41.75 -2.95 -2.23
C SER A 15 -40.51 -2.54 -3.04
N ALA A 16 -40.59 -2.46 -4.38
CA ALA A 16 -39.50 -1.98 -5.24
C ALA A 16 -39.21 -0.47 -5.02
N LEU A 17 -40.25 0.33 -4.86
CA LEU A 17 -40.13 1.76 -4.57
C LEU A 17 -39.49 2.03 -3.19
N THR A 18 -39.87 1.29 -2.17
CA THR A 18 -39.27 1.46 -0.82
C THR A 18 -37.80 1.08 -0.77
N SER A 19 -37.39 0.07 -1.54
CA SER A 19 -35.97 -0.33 -1.64
C SER A 19 -35.13 0.76 -2.34
N CYS A 20 -35.66 1.41 -3.38
CA CYS A 20 -34.98 2.50 -4.08
C CYS A 20 -34.80 3.75 -3.19
N PHE A 21 -35.81 4.10 -2.38
CA PHE A 21 -35.72 5.22 -1.43
C PHE A 21 -34.75 4.95 -0.27
N ALA A 22 -34.66 3.71 0.24
CA ALA A 22 -33.72 3.33 1.29
C ALA A 22 -32.27 3.39 0.81
N GLN A 23 -32.01 2.98 -0.44
CA GLN A 23 -30.68 3.04 -1.05
C GLN A 23 -30.22 4.49 -1.30
N ASN A 24 -31.13 5.38 -1.71
CA ASN A 24 -30.84 6.80 -1.90
C ASN A 24 -30.49 7.50 -0.56
N LYS A 25 -31.22 7.19 0.50
CA LYS A 25 -30.97 7.78 1.84
C LYS A 25 -29.62 7.34 2.42
N ASN A 26 -29.20 6.09 2.15
CA ASN A 26 -27.86 5.62 2.53
C ASN A 26 -26.76 6.34 1.75
N LEU A 27 -26.97 6.59 0.46
CA LEU A 27 -26.02 7.30 -0.40
C LEU A 27 -25.88 8.78 0.01
N GLU A 28 -26.98 9.47 0.31
CA GLU A 28 -26.95 10.85 0.83
C GLU A 28 -26.16 10.95 2.14
N ASN A 29 -26.39 10.03 3.07
CA ASN A 29 -25.63 9.98 4.33
C ASN A 29 -24.12 9.75 4.09
N LEU A 30 -23.76 8.93 3.11
CA LEU A 30 -22.35 8.72 2.73
C LEU A 30 -21.73 9.99 2.12
N TYR A 31 -22.46 10.72 1.30
CA TYR A 31 -22.01 12.02 0.78
C TYR A 31 -21.84 13.06 1.89
N GLU A 32 -22.77 13.16 2.82
CA GLU A 32 -22.64 14.05 3.99
C GLU A 32 -21.39 13.71 4.82
N GLN A 33 -21.12 12.42 5.05
CA GLN A 33 -19.91 11.97 5.75
C GLN A 33 -18.64 12.31 4.98
N LEU A 34 -18.65 12.15 3.64
CA LEU A 34 -17.53 12.53 2.78
C LEU A 34 -17.28 14.04 2.82
N ASP A 35 -18.34 14.84 2.67
CA ASP A 35 -18.25 16.31 2.74
C ASP A 35 -17.73 16.78 4.10
N PHE A 36 -18.18 16.14 5.17
CA PHE A 36 -17.66 16.41 6.51
C PHE A 36 -16.16 16.07 6.60
N ALA A 37 -15.75 14.91 6.11
CA ALA A 37 -14.33 14.50 6.09
C ALA A 37 -13.47 15.48 5.27
N ILE A 38 -13.97 15.93 4.10
CA ILE A 38 -13.29 16.93 3.27
C ILE A 38 -13.16 18.26 4.03
N LYS A 39 -14.21 18.73 4.70
CA LYS A 39 -14.16 19.95 5.52
C LYS A 39 -13.17 19.83 6.69
N GLN A 40 -12.94 18.61 7.19
CA GLN A 40 -11.97 18.35 8.27
C GLN A 40 -10.53 18.12 7.74
N SER A 41 -10.30 18.14 6.43
CA SER A 41 -8.99 17.83 5.82
C SER A 41 -7.84 18.65 6.43
N GLN A 42 -8.06 19.96 6.63
CA GLN A 42 -7.06 20.84 7.24
C GLN A 42 -6.71 20.43 8.68
N HIS A 43 -7.68 19.96 9.45
CA HIS A 43 -7.42 19.43 10.79
C HIS A 43 -6.48 18.21 10.74
N TYR A 44 -6.73 17.26 9.84
CA TYR A 44 -5.87 16.08 9.68
C TYR A 44 -4.46 16.44 9.17
N ILE A 45 -4.36 17.42 8.27
CA ILE A 45 -3.08 17.96 7.82
C ILE A 45 -2.31 18.55 9.02
N ASN A 46 -2.95 19.39 9.85
CA ASN A 46 -2.32 20.00 11.01
C ASN A 46 -1.86 18.95 12.03
N LEU A 47 -2.64 17.91 12.27
CA LEU A 47 -2.23 16.78 13.13
C LEU A 47 -1.00 16.06 12.58
N LYS A 48 -0.94 15.82 11.25
CA LYS A 48 0.20 15.20 10.59
C LYS A 48 1.46 16.07 10.71
N GLU A 49 1.35 17.35 10.38
CA GLU A 49 2.47 18.29 10.48
C GLU A 49 2.98 18.44 11.93
N SER A 50 2.09 18.40 12.92
CA SER A 50 2.46 18.38 14.32
C SER A 50 3.28 17.14 14.71
N ARG A 51 2.89 15.94 14.23
CA ARG A 51 3.68 14.71 14.45
C ARG A 51 5.05 14.80 13.80
N ILE A 52 5.11 15.29 12.55
CA ILE A 52 6.36 15.50 11.81
C ILE A 52 7.28 16.47 12.56
N ALA A 53 6.76 17.61 13.00
CA ALA A 53 7.50 18.61 13.75
C ALA A 53 8.07 18.04 15.05
N LYS A 54 7.29 17.25 15.78
CA LYS A 54 7.73 16.55 17.00
C LYS A 54 8.90 15.60 16.72
N ILE A 55 8.82 14.78 15.67
CA ILE A 55 9.89 13.84 15.30
C ILE A 55 11.15 14.62 14.90
N LYS A 56 11.02 15.71 14.10
CA LYS A 56 12.14 16.58 13.71
C LYS A 56 12.83 17.22 14.92
N THR A 57 12.07 17.69 15.90
CA THR A 57 12.62 18.29 17.15
C THR A 57 13.35 17.22 17.94
N GLN A 58 12.75 16.06 18.12
CA GLN A 58 13.40 14.95 18.81
C GLN A 58 14.70 14.52 18.12
N SER A 59 14.75 14.45 16.81
CA SER A 59 15.94 14.04 16.04
C SER A 59 17.15 14.99 16.18
N LYS A 60 16.96 16.21 16.70
CA LYS A 60 18.04 17.18 16.93
C LYS A 60 18.69 17.05 18.31
N GLN A 61 18.11 16.28 19.21
CA GLN A 61 18.56 16.17 20.62
C GLN A 61 19.49 14.96 20.76
N GLY A 62 20.81 15.15 20.72
CA GLY A 62 21.88 14.24 21.14
C GLY A 62 21.60 12.73 21.15
N HIS A 63 21.39 12.13 19.97
CA HIS A 63 21.00 10.73 19.84
C HIS A 63 22.15 9.81 19.45
N THR A 64 22.06 8.54 19.85
CA THR A 64 22.85 7.48 19.23
C THR A 64 22.51 7.35 17.75
N SER A 65 23.43 6.82 16.94
CA SER A 65 23.19 6.59 15.50
C SER A 65 21.92 5.76 15.25
N GLN A 66 21.62 4.79 16.14
CA GLN A 66 20.39 3.97 16.03
C GLN A 66 19.13 4.78 16.31
N GLN A 67 19.14 5.66 17.28
CA GLN A 67 17.99 6.53 17.57
C GLN A 67 17.73 7.52 16.43
N LEU A 68 18.79 8.06 15.84
CA LEU A 68 18.71 8.96 14.70
C LEU A 68 18.19 8.22 13.44
N LEU A 69 18.68 7.00 13.20
CA LEU A 69 18.17 6.14 12.13
C LEU A 69 16.66 5.87 12.27
N ASN A 70 16.21 5.54 13.48
CA ASN A 70 14.78 5.33 13.77
C ASN A 70 13.97 6.62 13.55
N SER A 71 14.53 7.79 13.84
CA SER A 71 13.86 9.07 13.59
C SER A 71 13.72 9.35 12.08
N TYR A 72 14.75 9.08 11.28
CA TYR A 72 14.66 9.21 9.82
C TYR A 72 13.64 8.23 9.21
N TYR A 73 13.60 6.99 9.71
CA TYR A 73 12.62 6.02 9.30
C TYR A 73 11.18 6.48 9.63
N LYS A 74 10.94 7.00 10.84
CA LYS A 74 9.63 7.57 11.21
C LYS A 74 9.24 8.75 10.33
N LEU A 75 10.19 9.63 9.98
CA LEU A 75 9.93 10.74 9.07
C LEU A 75 9.59 10.25 7.66
N TYR A 76 10.30 9.23 7.16
CA TYR A 76 9.92 8.56 5.92
C TYR A 76 8.47 8.05 5.97
N GLU A 77 8.09 7.32 7.03
CA GLU A 77 6.73 6.77 7.19
C GLU A 77 5.65 7.88 7.18
N GLU A 78 5.92 9.01 7.85
CA GLU A 78 4.97 10.14 7.83
C GLU A 78 4.88 10.80 6.43
N TYR A 79 5.97 10.82 5.66
CA TYR A 79 6.00 11.51 4.37
C TYR A 79 5.64 10.62 3.17
N LYS A 80 5.80 9.30 3.23
CA LYS A 80 5.72 8.39 2.07
C LYS A 80 4.43 8.51 1.23
N ALA A 81 3.30 8.81 1.86
CA ALA A 81 2.00 9.02 1.20
C ALA A 81 1.56 10.49 1.20
N TYR A 82 2.44 11.41 1.58
CA TYR A 82 2.10 12.83 1.78
C TYR A 82 2.97 13.76 0.92
N GLN A 83 4.29 13.59 0.98
CA GLN A 83 5.27 14.38 0.23
C GLN A 83 6.43 13.49 -0.20
N SER A 84 6.41 13.04 -1.46
CA SER A 84 7.40 12.09 -2.00
C SER A 84 8.84 12.59 -1.87
N ASP A 85 9.11 13.86 -2.19
CA ASP A 85 10.46 14.42 -2.11
C ASP A 85 11.02 14.39 -0.68
N SER A 86 10.16 14.71 0.30
CA SER A 86 10.55 14.66 1.71
C SER A 86 10.81 13.22 2.16
N SER A 87 10.02 12.25 1.70
CA SER A 87 10.23 10.84 2.04
C SER A 87 11.55 10.33 1.45
N ILE A 88 11.83 10.63 0.17
CA ILE A 88 13.09 10.30 -0.50
C ILE A 88 14.28 10.93 0.24
N TYR A 89 14.18 12.20 0.62
CA TYR A 89 15.21 12.88 1.39
C TYR A 89 15.56 12.16 2.69
N TYR A 90 14.55 11.74 3.47
CA TYR A 90 14.80 11.08 4.76
C TYR A 90 15.33 9.65 4.59
N ILE A 91 14.94 8.93 3.53
CA ILE A 91 15.57 7.64 3.22
C ILE A 91 17.04 7.80 2.83
N HIS A 92 17.40 8.82 2.04
CA HIS A 92 18.80 9.11 1.74
C HIS A 92 19.58 9.44 3.02
N LYS A 93 19.04 10.25 3.92
CA LYS A 93 19.65 10.53 5.24
C LYS A 93 19.87 9.25 6.04
N ALA A 94 18.90 8.33 6.04
CA ALA A 94 19.03 7.04 6.70
C ALA A 94 20.13 6.17 6.06
N ILE A 95 20.19 6.10 4.73
CA ILE A 95 21.22 5.35 3.99
C ILE A 95 22.62 5.91 4.28
N ASP A 96 22.79 7.22 4.25
CA ASP A 96 24.08 7.86 4.53
C ASP A 96 24.54 7.64 5.98
N LEU A 97 23.62 7.74 6.93
CA LEU A 97 23.91 7.44 8.33
C LEU A 97 24.34 5.98 8.52
N THR A 98 23.64 5.06 7.90
CA THR A 98 23.91 3.62 7.93
C THR A 98 25.29 3.30 7.35
N LYS A 99 25.67 3.93 6.22
CA LYS A 99 26.99 3.78 5.62
C LYS A 99 28.09 4.29 6.53
N ARG A 100 27.94 5.51 7.09
CA ARG A 100 28.94 6.16 7.96
C ARG A 100 29.19 5.38 9.26
N ASN A 101 28.16 4.72 9.79
CA ASN A 101 28.23 3.97 11.04
C ASN A 101 28.40 2.46 10.84
N ASN A 102 28.65 2.01 9.61
CA ASN A 102 28.84 0.59 9.25
C ASN A 102 27.68 -0.34 9.70
N MET A 103 26.44 0.16 9.66
CA MET A 103 25.22 -0.56 10.05
C MET A 103 24.70 -1.38 8.87
N LYS A 104 25.43 -2.42 8.46
CA LYS A 104 25.23 -3.14 7.18
C LYS A 104 23.84 -3.81 7.05
N ASN A 105 23.25 -4.22 8.17
CA ASN A 105 21.97 -4.97 8.16
C ASN A 105 20.77 -4.14 7.68
N ASP A 106 20.82 -2.82 7.82
CA ASP A 106 19.70 -1.94 7.49
C ASP A 106 19.75 -1.44 6.04
N ILE A 107 20.92 -1.50 5.36
CA ILE A 107 21.11 -0.86 4.06
C ILE A 107 20.21 -1.47 2.96
N THR A 108 20.05 -2.79 2.97
CA THR A 108 19.21 -3.49 1.97
C THR A 108 17.75 -3.09 2.11
N LYS A 109 17.23 -3.05 3.35
CA LYS A 109 15.88 -2.59 3.64
C LYS A 109 15.67 -1.14 3.20
N LEU A 110 16.58 -0.24 3.55
CA LEU A 110 16.49 1.17 3.19
C LEU A 110 16.54 1.39 1.67
N ARG A 111 17.39 0.65 0.95
CA ARG A 111 17.42 0.71 -0.53
C ARG A 111 16.13 0.17 -1.13
N SER A 112 15.55 -0.89 -0.58
CA SER A 112 14.26 -1.42 -1.04
C SER A 112 13.13 -0.40 -0.84
N LEU A 113 13.11 0.31 0.29
CA LEU A 113 12.15 1.39 0.55
C LEU A 113 12.36 2.60 -0.38
N LEU A 114 13.62 2.96 -0.68
CA LEU A 114 13.94 4.02 -1.64
C LEU A 114 13.42 3.67 -3.04
N ALA A 115 13.62 2.43 -3.48
CA ALA A 115 13.12 1.97 -4.76
C ALA A 115 11.59 1.97 -4.83
N LEU A 116 10.91 1.57 -3.76
CA LEU A 116 9.45 1.69 -3.67
C LEU A 116 9.00 3.14 -3.82
N GLN A 117 9.67 4.07 -3.12
CA GLN A 117 9.31 5.48 -3.18
C GLN A 117 9.59 6.10 -4.56
N TYR A 118 10.68 5.74 -5.22
CA TYR A 118 10.92 6.13 -6.61
C TYR A 118 9.85 5.57 -7.55
N SER A 119 9.48 4.31 -7.40
CA SER A 119 8.44 3.68 -8.22
C SER A 119 7.08 4.37 -8.06
N THR A 120 6.66 4.67 -6.82
CA THR A 120 5.40 5.40 -6.57
C THR A 120 5.41 6.84 -7.10
N SER A 121 6.59 7.41 -7.34
CA SER A 121 6.77 8.74 -7.94
C SER A 121 6.95 8.69 -9.46
N GLY A 122 6.88 7.50 -10.09
CA GLY A 122 7.09 7.32 -11.54
C GLY A 122 8.56 7.27 -11.97
N ALA A 123 9.52 7.36 -11.04
CA ALA A 123 10.95 7.29 -11.31
C ALA A 123 11.44 5.82 -11.40
N PHE A 124 10.95 5.10 -12.41
CA PHE A 124 11.14 3.65 -12.52
C PHE A 124 12.60 3.25 -12.80
N THR A 125 13.32 4.06 -13.58
CA THR A 125 14.74 3.82 -13.89
C THR A 125 15.59 3.90 -12.63
N GLU A 126 15.36 4.91 -11.80
CA GLU A 126 16.04 5.12 -10.52
C GLU A 126 15.68 3.98 -9.54
N ALA A 127 14.42 3.57 -9.51
CA ALA A 127 13.96 2.44 -8.70
C ALA A 127 14.70 1.14 -9.06
N LEU A 128 14.78 0.80 -10.35
CA LEU A 128 15.52 -0.37 -10.83
C LEU A 128 17.00 -0.28 -10.53
N HIS A 129 17.63 0.88 -10.78
CA HIS A 129 19.04 1.09 -10.50
C HIS A 129 19.38 0.87 -9.02
N VAL A 130 18.55 1.39 -8.11
CA VAL A 130 18.72 1.18 -6.68
C VAL A 130 18.60 -0.31 -6.31
N LEU A 131 17.60 -1.02 -6.82
CA LEU A 131 17.41 -2.44 -6.53
C LEU A 131 18.52 -3.32 -7.09
N GLN A 132 18.99 -3.05 -8.32
CA GLN A 132 20.08 -3.76 -8.96
C GLN A 132 21.43 -3.53 -8.26
N SER A 133 21.58 -2.39 -7.57
CA SER A 133 22.78 -2.09 -6.76
C SER A 133 22.88 -2.89 -5.46
N ILE A 134 21.82 -3.64 -5.08
CA ILE A 134 21.82 -4.48 -3.88
C ILE A 134 22.57 -5.80 -4.19
N ASP A 135 23.64 -6.07 -3.46
CA ASP A 135 24.33 -7.36 -3.57
C ASP A 135 23.45 -8.47 -3.00
N LYS A 136 23.01 -9.39 -3.85
CA LYS A 136 22.18 -10.54 -3.48
C LYS A 136 22.81 -11.43 -2.41
N LYS A 137 24.14 -11.44 -2.27
CA LYS A 137 24.85 -12.18 -1.21
C LYS A 137 24.58 -11.61 0.17
N THR A 138 24.12 -10.34 0.29
CA THR A 138 23.76 -9.72 1.55
C THR A 138 22.31 -10.00 1.99
N LEU A 139 21.54 -10.71 1.14
CA LEU A 139 20.16 -11.07 1.46
C LEU A 139 20.12 -12.15 2.53
N ASN A 140 19.34 -11.92 3.56
CA ASN A 140 19.06 -12.81 4.66
C ASN A 140 17.55 -12.85 4.96
N ASN A 141 17.12 -13.67 5.93
CA ASN A 141 15.71 -13.84 6.24
C ASN A 141 15.00 -12.54 6.68
N SER A 142 15.72 -11.54 7.21
CA SER A 142 15.13 -10.30 7.68
C SER A 142 14.89 -9.26 6.58
N ASN A 143 15.74 -9.24 5.52
CA ASN A 143 15.70 -8.22 4.46
C ASN A 143 15.26 -8.75 3.09
N LYS A 144 15.29 -10.08 2.90
CA LYS A 144 14.91 -10.74 1.63
C LYS A 144 13.46 -10.42 1.24
N LYS A 145 12.57 -10.35 2.23
CA LYS A 145 11.17 -9.96 2.02
C LYS A 145 11.08 -8.56 1.41
N ASP A 146 11.70 -7.56 2.02
CA ASP A 146 11.63 -6.17 1.58
C ASP A 146 12.19 -6.00 0.16
N TYR A 147 13.27 -6.71 -0.16
CA TYR A 147 13.87 -6.75 -1.48
C TYR A 147 12.92 -7.27 -2.56
N TYR A 148 12.28 -8.43 -2.34
CA TYR A 148 11.34 -8.98 -3.33
C TYR A 148 10.02 -8.22 -3.39
N ILE A 149 9.56 -7.62 -2.30
CA ILE A 149 8.40 -6.71 -2.31
C ILE A 149 8.68 -5.50 -3.22
N ALA A 150 9.86 -4.91 -3.10
CA ALA A 150 10.22 -3.76 -3.92
C ALA A 150 10.30 -4.12 -5.41
N PHE A 151 10.95 -5.23 -5.78
CA PHE A 151 10.96 -5.69 -7.17
C PHE A 151 9.56 -6.04 -7.70
N TYR A 152 8.74 -6.72 -6.89
CA TYR A 152 7.36 -7.03 -7.26
C TYR A 152 6.57 -5.77 -7.61
N HIS A 153 6.72 -4.72 -6.80
CA HIS A 153 6.04 -3.44 -7.03
C HIS A 153 6.58 -2.74 -8.28
N VAL A 154 7.89 -2.58 -8.39
CA VAL A 154 8.53 -1.88 -9.52
C VAL A 154 8.22 -2.57 -10.85
N TYR A 155 8.28 -3.90 -10.92
CA TYR A 155 7.92 -4.62 -12.14
C TYR A 155 6.43 -4.54 -12.47
N GLY A 156 5.56 -4.48 -11.47
CA GLY A 156 4.12 -4.26 -11.68
C GLY A 156 3.83 -2.91 -12.31
N GLU A 157 4.44 -1.84 -11.77
CA GLU A 157 4.28 -0.49 -12.30
C GLU A 157 4.85 -0.34 -13.72
N LEU A 158 6.01 -0.96 -13.99
CA LEU A 158 6.60 -0.99 -15.32
C LEU A 158 5.72 -1.76 -16.31
N GLY A 159 5.15 -2.90 -15.90
CA GLY A 159 4.21 -3.65 -16.72
C GLY A 159 2.98 -2.81 -17.04
N PHE A 160 2.39 -2.17 -16.05
CA PHE A 160 1.22 -1.31 -16.23
C PHE A 160 1.52 -0.10 -17.12
N SER A 161 2.64 0.57 -16.92
CA SER A 161 3.01 1.75 -17.70
C SER A 161 3.25 1.45 -19.19
N ASN A 162 3.63 0.23 -19.53
CA ASN A 162 3.90 -0.19 -20.90
C ASN A 162 2.72 -0.90 -21.60
N ILE A 163 1.61 -1.15 -20.92
CA ILE A 163 0.51 -1.98 -21.45
C ILE A 163 -0.07 -1.47 -22.78
N ASN A 164 -0.08 -0.16 -23.00
CA ASN A 164 -0.59 0.47 -24.22
C ASN A 164 0.52 1.00 -25.15
N ILE A 165 1.81 0.81 -24.78
CA ILE A 165 2.97 1.32 -25.53
C ILE A 165 3.69 0.16 -26.20
N ASP A 166 4.03 -0.86 -25.43
CA ASP A 166 4.75 -2.06 -25.86
C ASP A 166 4.24 -3.26 -25.07
N THR A 167 3.34 -4.02 -25.69
CA THR A 167 2.69 -5.18 -25.06
C THR A 167 3.68 -6.28 -24.69
N ASP A 168 4.71 -6.51 -25.51
CA ASP A 168 5.71 -7.56 -25.25
C ASP A 168 6.58 -7.18 -24.07
N LEU A 169 7.01 -5.92 -23.99
CA LEU A 169 7.75 -5.38 -22.86
C LEU A 169 6.91 -5.38 -21.57
N SER A 170 5.64 -5.00 -21.67
CA SER A 170 4.69 -5.09 -20.56
C SER A 170 4.59 -6.52 -20.04
N GLN A 171 4.43 -7.50 -20.91
CA GLN A 171 4.35 -8.91 -20.53
C GLN A 171 5.64 -9.42 -19.90
N GLU A 172 6.81 -8.98 -20.39
CA GLU A 172 8.10 -9.31 -19.77
C GLU A 172 8.17 -8.82 -18.33
N PHE A 173 7.73 -7.58 -18.04
CA PHE A 173 7.70 -7.06 -16.69
C PHE A 173 6.71 -7.79 -15.79
N TYR A 174 5.52 -8.14 -16.27
CA TYR A 174 4.58 -8.96 -15.51
C TYR A 174 5.12 -10.36 -15.22
N ASN A 175 5.87 -10.96 -16.14
CA ASN A 175 6.54 -12.24 -15.89
C ASN A 175 7.59 -12.13 -14.77
N LYS A 176 8.39 -11.06 -14.77
CA LYS A 176 9.35 -10.77 -13.68
C LYS A 176 8.62 -10.51 -12.34
N GLN A 177 7.50 -9.78 -12.38
CA GLN A 177 6.65 -9.57 -11.20
C GLN A 177 6.14 -10.90 -10.63
N ASN A 178 5.66 -11.80 -11.50
CA ASN A 178 5.17 -13.12 -11.11
C ASN A 178 6.26 -13.96 -10.45
N CYS A 179 7.48 -13.96 -10.97
CA CYS A 179 8.63 -14.62 -10.33
C CYS A 179 8.91 -14.08 -8.92
N CYS A 180 8.82 -12.76 -8.74
CA CYS A 180 8.96 -12.15 -7.41
C CYS A 180 7.82 -12.58 -6.47
N ARG A 181 6.57 -12.61 -6.94
CA ARG A 181 5.41 -13.08 -6.19
C ARG A 181 5.60 -14.52 -5.72
N ASP A 182 6.03 -15.41 -6.61
CA ASP A 182 6.20 -16.83 -6.29
C ASP A 182 7.31 -17.02 -5.24
N THR A 183 8.39 -16.24 -5.35
CA THR A 183 9.43 -16.19 -4.31
C THR A 183 8.85 -15.67 -2.98
N LEU A 184 8.03 -14.62 -3.00
CA LEU A 184 7.39 -14.10 -1.79
C LEU A 184 6.47 -15.14 -1.14
N PHE A 185 5.69 -15.90 -1.91
CA PHE A 185 4.87 -16.98 -1.36
C PHE A 185 5.71 -18.09 -0.70
N SER A 186 6.93 -18.32 -1.14
CA SER A 186 7.82 -19.30 -0.53
C SER A 186 8.45 -18.85 0.79
N ILE A 187 8.57 -17.54 1.03
CA ILE A 187 9.26 -17.00 2.21
C ILE A 187 8.33 -16.34 3.23
N LEU A 188 7.11 -16.00 2.84
CA LEU A 188 6.13 -15.36 3.72
C LEU A 188 5.31 -16.40 4.49
N SER A 189 4.99 -16.10 5.75
CA SER A 189 4.01 -16.90 6.50
C SER A 189 2.63 -16.81 5.83
N PRO A 190 1.92 -17.92 5.60
CA PRO A 190 0.60 -17.96 4.96
C PRO A 190 -0.47 -17.08 5.66
N ASN A 191 -0.27 -16.75 6.93
CA ASN A 191 -1.17 -15.93 7.72
C ASN A 191 -0.71 -14.48 7.85
N SER A 192 0.45 -14.10 7.25
CA SER A 192 0.92 -12.72 7.26
C SER A 192 0.08 -11.84 6.34
N GLU A 193 -0.05 -10.55 6.69
CA GLU A 193 -0.77 -9.57 5.87
C GLU A 193 -0.19 -9.49 4.45
N ASP A 194 1.14 -9.45 4.33
CA ASP A 194 1.84 -9.44 3.05
C ASP A 194 1.51 -10.65 2.16
N TYR A 195 1.33 -11.84 2.75
CA TYR A 195 0.93 -13.06 2.02
C TYR A 195 -0.53 -12.98 1.58
N LEU A 196 -1.42 -12.65 2.52
CA LEU A 196 -2.86 -12.62 2.27
C LEU A 196 -3.22 -11.57 1.21
N MET A 197 -2.65 -10.38 1.29
CA MET A 197 -2.84 -9.31 0.30
C MET A 197 -2.45 -9.77 -1.11
N ARG A 198 -1.30 -10.42 -1.28
CA ARG A 198 -0.86 -10.92 -2.60
C ARG A 198 -1.71 -12.08 -3.10
N LYS A 199 -2.18 -12.93 -2.19
CA LYS A 199 -3.07 -14.03 -2.53
C LYS A 199 -4.43 -13.52 -3.00
N GLU A 200 -4.97 -12.49 -2.37
CA GLU A 200 -6.21 -11.82 -2.79
C GLU A 200 -6.06 -11.23 -4.20
N VAL A 201 -4.98 -10.48 -4.46
CA VAL A 201 -4.68 -9.92 -5.80
C VAL A 201 -4.57 -11.03 -6.85
N LEU A 202 -3.86 -12.13 -6.54
CA LEU A 202 -3.73 -13.27 -7.46
C LEU A 202 -5.08 -13.93 -7.75
N LEU A 203 -5.91 -14.15 -6.74
CA LEU A 203 -7.24 -14.75 -6.92
C LEU A 203 -8.16 -13.85 -7.75
N THR A 204 -8.09 -12.53 -7.52
CA THR A 204 -8.83 -11.54 -8.31
C THR A 204 -8.40 -11.56 -9.78
N SER A 205 -7.10 -11.59 -10.07
CA SER A 205 -6.57 -11.67 -11.43
C SER A 205 -6.96 -12.98 -12.16
N GLN A 206 -7.21 -14.06 -11.40
CA GLN A 206 -7.72 -15.34 -11.91
C GLN A 206 -9.25 -15.40 -12.00
N ASN A 207 -9.95 -14.29 -11.75
CA ASN A 207 -11.43 -14.22 -11.67
C ASN A 207 -12.05 -15.15 -10.61
N LYS A 208 -11.29 -15.52 -9.57
CA LYS A 208 -11.75 -16.32 -8.42
C LYS A 208 -12.30 -15.42 -7.30
N LEU A 209 -13.29 -14.60 -7.65
CA LEU A 209 -13.79 -13.51 -6.78
C LEU A 209 -14.32 -13.99 -5.43
N LYS A 210 -15.00 -15.15 -5.38
CA LYS A 210 -15.51 -15.72 -4.11
C LYS A 210 -14.38 -16.10 -3.15
N GLU A 211 -13.27 -16.61 -3.68
CA GLU A 211 -12.08 -16.95 -2.87
C GLU A 211 -11.34 -15.68 -2.44
N ALA A 212 -11.22 -14.70 -3.33
CA ALA A 212 -10.64 -13.39 -3.01
C ALA A 212 -11.41 -12.71 -1.87
N LEU A 213 -12.75 -12.68 -1.91
CA LEU A 213 -13.58 -12.12 -0.84
C LEU A 213 -13.34 -12.82 0.51
N LYS A 214 -13.20 -14.15 0.55
CA LYS A 214 -12.87 -14.87 1.79
C LYS A 214 -11.52 -14.42 2.36
N ILE A 215 -10.51 -14.18 1.50
CA ILE A 215 -9.22 -13.66 1.96
C ILE A 215 -9.36 -12.23 2.49
N ASN A 216 -10.15 -11.39 1.82
CA ASN A 216 -10.45 -10.02 2.25
C ASN A 216 -11.12 -10.03 3.64
N ASP A 217 -12.12 -10.88 3.87
CA ASP A 217 -12.80 -11.02 5.17
C ASP A 217 -11.80 -11.43 6.28
N ILE A 218 -10.86 -12.33 5.98
CA ILE A 218 -9.79 -12.72 6.92
C ILE A 218 -8.89 -11.52 7.25
N ARG A 219 -8.50 -10.73 6.24
CA ARG A 219 -7.68 -9.52 6.42
C ARG A 219 -8.43 -8.49 7.24
N LEU A 220 -9.68 -8.20 6.89
CA LEU A 220 -10.54 -7.25 7.59
C LEU A 220 -10.75 -7.63 9.07
N SER A 221 -10.91 -8.93 9.37
CA SER A 221 -11.06 -9.42 10.76
C SER A 221 -9.84 -9.16 11.63
N LYS A 222 -8.65 -8.99 11.03
CA LYS A 222 -7.40 -8.68 11.72
C LYS A 222 -7.16 -7.17 11.88
N CYS A 223 -7.83 -6.34 11.10
CA CYS A 223 -7.67 -4.90 11.14
C CYS A 223 -8.44 -4.27 12.29
N LYS A 224 -7.83 -3.28 12.92
CA LYS A 224 -8.53 -2.46 13.92
C LYS A 224 -9.45 -1.48 13.18
N LYS A 225 -10.74 -1.47 13.54
CA LYS A 225 -11.69 -0.51 12.98
C LYS A 225 -11.17 0.92 13.12
N GLY A 226 -11.14 1.66 12.00
CA GLY A 226 -10.63 3.02 11.93
C GLY A 226 -9.09 3.12 11.82
N SER A 227 -8.37 2.00 11.63
CA SER A 227 -6.97 2.03 11.21
C SER A 227 -6.86 2.26 9.70
N HIS A 228 -5.65 2.64 9.23
CA HIS A 228 -5.38 2.82 7.81
C HIS A 228 -5.61 1.54 6.99
N GLU A 229 -5.35 0.37 7.59
CA GLU A 229 -5.51 -0.93 6.94
C GLU A 229 -6.99 -1.35 6.83
N TYR A 230 -7.89 -0.72 7.58
CA TYR A 230 -9.32 -1.00 7.56
C TYR A 230 -10.04 -0.30 6.39
N GLY A 231 -9.56 0.83 5.95
CA GLY A 231 -10.11 1.63 4.83
C GLY A 231 -9.50 1.27 3.52
#